data_ded9de9e8ff1d5a12aff9cafe5cfb15e
#
_entry.id   ded9de9e8ff1d5a12aff9cafe5cfb15e
#
_cell.length_a   1.000
_cell.length_b   1.000
_cell.length_c   1.000
_cell.angle_alpha   90.00
_cell.angle_beta   90.00
_cell.angle_gamma   90.00
#
_symmetry.space_group_name_H-M   'P 1'
#
loop_
_entity.id
_entity.type
_entity.pdbx_description
1 polymer ?
#
loop_
_entity_poly.entity_id
_entity_poly.type
_entity_poly.pdbx_seq_one_letter_code
_entity_poly.pdbx_strand_id
1 'polypeptide(L)'
;MNIHHRLLPLFLICASALVPQPSVFAQGALTPPGIPAPIFKTLSQVEPRFPISDFGTNLTVSGSYYLVANLFSGTNTADAINIRTNMHDMTIDLNGFSIISTNPPGSDSPVGIRISEATNIVIRNGQFSGFDRAVRAEGKFFGIVVDNIHSQYCHRAGIEANGVGGNPIQTITVRNCVVDKVDATGESANVSADGIVLLNCTAMVDNCVVRDIIPAGSGLGSCINVATCTNTFINNNFLSQAPVGLNSSGTGTRFYFRDNLTSGCGTPFSTAGGVDRGGNF
;
A
#
# COMPACT_ATOMS: atom_id res chain seq x y z
N MET A 1 -82.33 -28.61 74.46
CA MET A 1 -82.08 -29.82 75.29
C MET A 1 -80.57 -29.94 75.37
N ASN A 2 -80.06 -29.86 76.61
CA ASN A 2 -78.70 -29.89 77.08
C ASN A 2 -77.89 -31.03 76.48
N ILE A 3 -76.58 -30.85 76.32
CA ILE A 3 -75.59 -31.52 77.17
C ILE A 3 -74.16 -30.91 76.86
N HIS A 4 -73.58 -30.48 77.97
CA HIS A 4 -72.15 -30.12 78.10
C HIS A 4 -71.25 -31.34 77.99
N HIS A 5 -70.17 -31.21 77.32
CA HIS A 5 -68.97 -31.97 77.71
C HIS A 5 -67.68 -31.14 77.65
N ARG A 6 -66.95 -31.27 78.73
CA ARG A 6 -65.83 -30.49 79.17
C ARG A 6 -64.55 -30.81 78.40
N LEU A 7 -63.79 -29.78 78.24
CA LEU A 7 -62.40 -29.74 77.84
C LEU A 7 -61.47 -30.47 78.80
N LEU A 8 -60.50 -31.16 78.20
CA LEU A 8 -59.24 -31.46 78.87
C LEU A 8 -58.09 -31.03 77.96
N PRO A 9 -57.22 -30.12 78.34
CA PRO A 9 -56.07 -29.77 77.53
C PRO A 9 -54.92 -30.77 77.72
N LEU A 10 -54.59 -31.51 76.72
CA LEU A 10 -53.39 -32.34 76.67
C LEU A 10 -52.18 -31.44 76.42
N PHE A 11 -51.40 -31.14 77.43
CA PHE A 11 -50.10 -30.51 77.30
C PHE A 11 -49.12 -31.50 76.65
N LEU A 12 -48.92 -31.38 75.35
CA LEU A 12 -47.85 -32.05 74.63
C LEU A 12 -46.57 -31.23 74.79
N ILE A 13 -45.71 -31.60 75.71
CA ILE A 13 -44.38 -31.02 75.84
C ILE A 13 -43.55 -31.56 74.67
N CYS A 14 -43.41 -30.77 73.63
CA CYS A 14 -42.39 -31.01 72.61
C CYS A 14 -41.02 -30.67 73.19
N ALA A 15 -40.29 -31.67 73.63
CA ALA A 15 -38.89 -31.56 73.81
C ALA A 15 -38.19 -31.43 72.51
N SER A 16 -37.95 -30.21 72.10
CA SER A 16 -37.11 -29.92 70.94
C SER A 16 -35.67 -30.32 71.28
N ALA A 17 -35.26 -31.45 70.77
CA ALA A 17 -33.87 -31.85 70.80
C ALA A 17 -33.06 -30.73 70.09
N LEU A 18 -32.21 -30.08 70.90
CA LEU A 18 -31.16 -29.21 70.31
C LEU A 18 -30.18 -30.11 69.58
N VAL A 19 -30.43 -30.35 68.31
CA VAL A 19 -29.40 -30.88 67.45
C VAL A 19 -28.47 -29.74 67.16
N PRO A 20 -27.18 -29.77 67.47
CA PRO A 20 -26.24 -28.78 67.04
C PRO A 20 -26.25 -28.80 65.55
N GLN A 21 -26.80 -27.74 64.93
CA GLN A 21 -26.69 -27.56 63.51
C GLN A 21 -25.21 -27.41 63.17
N PRO A 22 -24.65 -28.22 62.26
CA PRO A 22 -23.33 -27.96 61.78
C PRO A 22 -23.38 -26.60 61.12
N SER A 23 -22.69 -25.62 61.66
CA SER A 23 -22.45 -24.37 61.00
C SER A 23 -21.73 -24.69 59.67
N VAL A 24 -22.50 -24.79 58.62
CA VAL A 24 -21.93 -24.84 57.27
C VAL A 24 -21.26 -23.49 57.07
N PHE A 25 -19.97 -23.46 57.35
CA PHE A 25 -19.16 -22.34 56.91
C PHE A 25 -19.16 -22.36 55.38
N ALA A 26 -20.17 -21.76 54.80
CA ALA A 26 -20.20 -21.41 53.37
C ALA A 26 -19.26 -20.22 53.10
N GLN A 27 -18.18 -20.12 53.87
CA GLN A 27 -17.05 -19.29 53.48
C GLN A 27 -16.08 -20.17 52.73
N GLY A 28 -16.31 -20.30 51.42
CA GLY A 28 -15.22 -20.60 50.52
C GLY A 28 -14.06 -19.67 50.88
N ALA A 29 -12.85 -20.17 50.80
CA ALA A 29 -11.66 -19.44 51.17
C ALA A 29 -11.76 -17.99 50.68
N LEU A 30 -11.91 -17.03 51.62
CA LEU A 30 -11.88 -15.59 51.41
C LEU A 30 -10.44 -15.11 51.13
N THR A 31 -9.65 -15.92 50.46
CA THR A 31 -8.47 -15.38 49.79
C THR A 31 -8.97 -14.57 48.63
N PRO A 32 -8.78 -13.23 48.62
CA PRO A 32 -9.06 -12.43 47.45
C PRO A 32 -8.41 -13.13 46.25
N PRO A 33 -9.07 -13.24 45.11
CA PRO A 33 -8.40 -13.72 43.90
C PRO A 33 -7.07 -13.02 43.82
N GLY A 34 -5.97 -13.78 43.77
CA GLY A 34 -4.63 -13.23 43.66
C GLY A 34 -4.63 -12.14 42.60
N ILE A 35 -3.79 -11.14 42.77
CA ILE A 35 -3.63 -10.06 41.79
C ILE A 35 -3.68 -10.70 40.41
N PRO A 36 -4.59 -10.28 39.50
CA PRO A 36 -4.67 -10.84 38.15
C PRO A 36 -3.26 -10.85 37.59
N ALA A 37 -2.76 -12.00 37.17
CA ALA A 37 -1.46 -12.06 36.53
C ALA A 37 -1.48 -11.04 35.41
N PRO A 38 -0.50 -10.12 35.32
CA PRO A 38 -0.46 -9.12 34.28
C PRO A 38 -0.41 -9.86 32.94
N ILE A 39 -1.52 -9.85 32.22
CA ILE A 39 -1.60 -10.41 30.87
C ILE A 39 -0.98 -9.37 29.96
N PHE A 40 0.34 -9.26 30.01
CA PHE A 40 1.08 -8.45 29.04
C PHE A 40 0.98 -9.14 27.69
N LYS A 41 0.31 -8.49 26.75
CA LYS A 41 0.37 -8.91 25.36
C LYS A 41 1.77 -8.61 24.82
N THR A 42 2.34 -9.53 24.07
CA THR A 42 3.57 -9.26 23.32
C THR A 42 3.29 -8.21 22.25
N LEU A 43 4.33 -7.52 21.79
CA LEU A 43 4.17 -6.52 20.72
C LEU A 43 3.50 -7.13 19.47
N SER A 44 3.87 -8.34 19.09
CA SER A 44 3.26 -9.06 17.96
C SER A 44 1.78 -9.45 18.17
N GLN A 45 1.32 -9.54 19.41
CA GLN A 45 -0.09 -9.74 19.73
C GLN A 45 -0.91 -8.46 19.69
N VAL A 46 -0.26 -7.30 19.85
CA VAL A 46 -0.89 -5.97 19.80
C VAL A 46 -0.77 -5.39 18.40
N GLU A 47 0.37 -5.55 17.77
CA GLU A 47 0.67 -5.07 16.41
C GLU A 47 1.22 -6.23 15.57
N PRO A 48 0.36 -6.93 14.82
CA PRO A 48 0.77 -8.09 14.03
C PRO A 48 1.52 -7.74 12.75
N ARG A 49 1.73 -6.45 12.46
CA ARG A 49 2.49 -6.01 11.30
C ARG A 49 3.99 -5.97 11.60
N PHE A 50 4.80 -6.12 10.55
CA PHE A 50 6.26 -6.07 10.64
C PHE A 50 6.75 -4.62 10.45
N PRO A 51 7.52 -4.07 11.40
CA PRO A 51 8.10 -2.73 11.23
C PRO A 51 9.26 -2.75 10.23
N ILE A 52 9.37 -1.71 9.43
CA ILE A 52 10.53 -1.42 8.57
C ILE A 52 11.22 -0.17 9.13
N SER A 53 12.46 -0.31 9.56
CA SER A 53 13.29 0.76 10.15
C SER A 53 14.51 1.10 9.30
N ASP A 54 14.89 0.24 8.36
CA ASP A 54 16.18 0.33 7.69
C ASP A 54 16.04 0.45 6.17
N PHE A 55 16.88 1.29 5.59
CA PHE A 55 17.05 1.39 4.15
C PHE A 55 17.82 0.16 3.62
N GLY A 56 17.45 -0.36 2.46
CA GLY A 56 18.03 -1.56 1.89
C GLY A 56 17.37 -2.86 2.38
N THR A 57 16.14 -2.77 2.90
CA THR A 57 15.42 -3.92 3.44
C THR A 57 14.93 -4.86 2.32
N ASN A 58 15.24 -6.16 2.48
CA ASN A 58 14.68 -7.21 1.61
C ASN A 58 13.51 -7.90 2.30
N LEU A 59 12.33 -7.84 1.69
CA LEU A 59 11.14 -8.52 2.18
C LEU A 59 11.07 -9.93 1.59
N THR A 60 11.15 -10.93 2.47
CA THR A 60 11.21 -12.35 2.11
C THR A 60 10.10 -13.19 2.72
N VAL A 61 9.16 -12.56 3.40
CA VAL A 61 8.01 -13.19 4.04
C VAL A 61 6.76 -12.43 3.67
N SER A 62 5.69 -13.11 3.31
CA SER A 62 4.38 -12.49 3.07
C SER A 62 3.80 -11.90 4.35
N GLY A 63 3.01 -10.85 4.23
CA GLY A 63 2.39 -10.23 5.39
C GLY A 63 2.22 -8.71 5.28
N SER A 64 1.91 -8.09 6.39
CA SER A 64 1.70 -6.64 6.47
C SER A 64 2.91 -5.95 7.11
N TYR A 65 3.42 -4.94 6.43
CA TYR A 65 4.60 -4.17 6.83
C TYR A 65 4.23 -2.70 6.99
N TYR A 66 4.95 -1.98 7.82
CA TYR A 66 4.77 -0.55 7.97
C TYR A 66 6.08 0.15 8.30
N LEU A 67 6.24 1.39 7.82
CA LEU A 67 7.37 2.23 8.23
C LEU A 67 7.17 2.75 9.65
N VAL A 68 8.24 2.79 10.40
CA VAL A 68 8.29 3.37 11.76
C VAL A 68 8.96 4.74 11.80
N ALA A 69 9.67 5.11 10.73
CA ALA A 69 10.36 6.39 10.59
C ALA A 69 10.66 6.67 9.10
N ASN A 70 11.12 7.88 8.80
CA ASN A 70 11.69 8.17 7.48
C ASN A 70 12.94 7.35 7.24
N LEU A 71 13.09 6.83 6.01
CA LEU A 71 14.28 6.10 5.57
C LEU A 71 15.15 6.99 4.68
N PHE A 72 16.45 6.96 4.90
CA PHE A 72 17.41 7.73 4.11
C PHE A 72 18.50 6.80 3.53
N SER A 73 18.82 6.98 2.26
CA SER A 73 19.87 6.16 1.61
C SER A 73 21.25 6.39 2.20
N GLY A 74 21.57 7.61 2.61
CA GLY A 74 22.94 7.97 2.95
C GLY A 74 23.88 7.65 1.78
N THR A 75 24.86 6.79 2.01
CA THR A 75 25.80 6.26 0.99
C THR A 75 25.35 4.93 0.38
N ASN A 76 24.18 4.41 0.77
CA ASN A 76 23.66 3.14 0.27
C ASN A 76 23.08 3.33 -1.13
N THR A 77 23.58 2.58 -2.10
CA THR A 77 23.12 2.59 -3.50
C THR A 77 22.12 1.48 -3.82
N ALA A 78 21.78 0.64 -2.84
CA ALA A 78 20.76 -0.39 -3.02
C ALA A 78 19.35 0.22 -3.10
N ASP A 79 18.39 -0.55 -3.56
CA ASP A 79 16.96 -0.19 -3.48
C ASP A 79 16.54 -0.06 -2.01
N ALA A 80 15.63 0.87 -1.71
CA ALA A 80 15.27 1.11 -0.31
C ALA A 80 14.48 -0.06 0.29
N ILE A 81 13.53 -0.60 -0.46
CA ILE A 81 12.78 -1.81 -0.10
C ILE A 81 12.72 -2.71 -1.33
N ASN A 82 13.08 -3.96 -1.17
CA ASN A 82 13.09 -4.93 -2.24
C ASN A 82 12.16 -6.11 -1.91
N ILE A 83 11.11 -6.25 -2.70
CA ILE A 83 10.18 -7.38 -2.64
C ILE A 83 10.70 -8.45 -3.60
N ARG A 84 11.17 -9.54 -3.05
CA ARG A 84 11.81 -10.62 -3.81
C ARG A 84 10.84 -11.42 -4.66
N THR A 85 11.39 -12.12 -5.64
CA THR A 85 10.66 -13.05 -6.52
C THR A 85 9.82 -14.06 -5.72
N ASN A 86 8.63 -14.36 -6.23
CA ASN A 86 7.64 -15.28 -5.64
C ASN A 86 7.01 -14.80 -4.31
N MET A 87 7.18 -13.54 -3.92
CA MET A 87 6.44 -12.99 -2.80
C MET A 87 4.98 -12.72 -3.19
N HIS A 88 4.09 -12.86 -2.22
CA HIS A 88 2.66 -12.65 -2.45
C HIS A 88 1.93 -12.17 -1.20
N ASP A 89 0.74 -11.60 -1.38
CA ASP A 89 -0.15 -11.21 -0.29
C ASP A 89 0.53 -10.29 0.73
N MET A 90 1.10 -9.18 0.25
CA MET A 90 1.82 -8.23 1.08
C MET A 90 1.16 -6.85 1.06
N THR A 91 1.15 -6.20 2.18
CA THR A 91 0.81 -4.78 2.31
C THR A 91 1.99 -4.04 2.90
N ILE A 92 2.46 -2.98 2.22
CA ILE A 92 3.48 -2.08 2.71
C ILE A 92 2.82 -0.71 2.92
N ASP A 93 2.57 -0.37 4.16
CA ASP A 93 2.03 0.92 4.57
C ASP A 93 3.17 1.84 4.99
N LEU A 94 3.41 2.88 4.20
CA LEU A 94 4.46 3.85 4.53
C LEU A 94 4.07 4.75 5.70
N ASN A 95 2.83 4.63 6.18
CA ASN A 95 2.36 5.27 7.42
C ASN A 95 2.59 6.80 7.46
N GLY A 96 2.60 7.44 6.30
CA GLY A 96 2.88 8.86 6.13
C GLY A 96 4.36 9.24 6.12
N PHE A 97 5.27 8.29 6.33
CA PHE A 97 6.70 8.54 6.29
C PHE A 97 7.25 8.65 4.87
N SER A 98 8.45 9.19 4.77
CA SER A 98 9.18 9.41 3.53
C SER A 98 10.34 8.43 3.38
N ILE A 99 10.58 7.98 2.16
CA ILE A 99 11.79 7.28 1.76
C ILE A 99 12.56 8.21 0.84
N ILE A 100 13.81 8.52 1.18
CA ILE A 100 14.60 9.57 0.55
C ILE A 100 15.95 9.03 0.10
N SER A 101 16.22 9.14 -1.21
CA SER A 101 17.54 8.93 -1.77
C SER A 101 18.27 10.25 -1.90
N THR A 102 19.53 10.27 -1.49
CA THR A 102 20.46 11.38 -1.69
C THR A 102 21.50 11.08 -2.78
N ASN A 103 21.34 9.95 -3.47
CA ASN A 103 22.24 9.56 -4.54
C ASN A 103 22.03 10.46 -5.77
N PRO A 104 23.11 10.83 -6.46
CA PRO A 104 22.98 11.61 -7.69
C PRO A 104 22.26 10.77 -8.78
N PRO A 105 21.69 11.43 -9.79
CA PRO A 105 21.18 10.77 -10.98
C PRO A 105 22.25 9.91 -11.65
N GLY A 106 21.85 8.77 -12.21
CA GLY A 106 22.77 7.88 -12.95
C GLY A 106 22.13 6.51 -13.19
N SER A 107 22.76 5.73 -14.06
CA SER A 107 22.23 4.42 -14.50
C SER A 107 22.01 3.40 -13.36
N ASP A 108 22.71 3.58 -12.25
CA ASP A 108 22.65 2.71 -11.07
C ASP A 108 21.93 3.36 -9.88
N SER A 109 21.13 4.37 -10.14
CA SER A 109 20.35 5.02 -9.09
C SER A 109 19.35 4.05 -8.46
N PRO A 110 19.18 4.07 -7.13
CA PRO A 110 18.31 3.12 -6.46
C PRO A 110 16.84 3.35 -6.81
N VAL A 111 16.05 2.28 -6.66
CA VAL A 111 14.59 2.31 -6.69
C VAL A 111 14.07 2.42 -5.26
N GLY A 112 13.00 3.19 -5.06
CA GLY A 112 12.38 3.30 -3.74
C GLY A 112 11.80 1.95 -3.28
N ILE A 113 10.83 1.41 -4.00
CA ILE A 113 10.34 0.04 -3.79
C ILE A 113 10.43 -0.73 -5.10
N ARG A 114 11.24 -1.78 -5.12
CA ARG A 114 11.31 -2.72 -6.24
C ARG A 114 10.45 -3.95 -5.96
N ILE A 115 9.62 -4.31 -6.92
CA ILE A 115 8.77 -5.50 -6.90
C ILE A 115 9.23 -6.41 -8.03
N SER A 116 9.84 -7.53 -7.71
CA SER A 116 10.35 -8.48 -8.71
C SER A 116 9.49 -9.74 -8.71
N GLU A 117 8.72 -9.96 -9.78
CA GLU A 117 7.93 -11.16 -9.99
C GLU A 117 7.05 -11.56 -8.78
N ALA A 118 6.23 -10.64 -8.28
CA ALA A 118 5.41 -10.83 -7.08
C ALA A 118 3.92 -10.61 -7.38
N THR A 119 3.05 -11.11 -6.49
CA THR A 119 1.60 -11.06 -6.67
C THR A 119 0.87 -10.49 -5.44
N ASN A 120 -0.27 -9.80 -5.67
CA ASN A 120 -1.11 -9.25 -4.60
C ASN A 120 -0.32 -8.34 -3.63
N ILE A 121 0.37 -7.34 -4.17
CA ILE A 121 1.17 -6.39 -3.39
C ILE A 121 0.44 -5.05 -3.33
N VAL A 122 0.27 -4.50 -2.15
CA VAL A 122 -0.29 -3.17 -1.91
C VAL A 122 0.78 -2.27 -1.31
N ILE A 123 1.06 -1.13 -1.95
CA ILE A 123 1.94 -0.07 -1.44
C ILE A 123 1.08 1.17 -1.25
N ARG A 124 1.15 1.78 -0.07
CA ARG A 124 0.28 2.93 0.22
C ARG A 124 0.84 3.92 1.24
N ASN A 125 0.24 5.13 1.22
CA ASN A 125 0.32 6.15 2.26
C ASN A 125 1.74 6.66 2.56
N GLY A 126 2.44 7.21 1.59
CA GLY A 126 3.76 7.77 1.88
C GLY A 126 4.40 8.55 0.74
N GLN A 127 5.65 8.89 0.93
CA GLN A 127 6.37 9.76 0.02
C GLN A 127 7.72 9.16 -0.39
N PHE A 128 8.13 9.47 -1.62
CA PHE A 128 9.43 9.14 -2.18
C PHE A 128 10.11 10.38 -2.73
N SER A 129 11.43 10.46 -2.59
CA SER A 129 12.19 11.56 -3.16
C SER A 129 13.59 11.12 -3.59
N GLY A 130 14.04 11.59 -4.77
CA GLY A 130 15.43 11.45 -5.22
C GLY A 130 15.81 10.07 -5.75
N PHE A 131 14.87 9.26 -6.17
CA PHE A 131 15.10 7.93 -6.73
C PHE A 131 15.20 7.96 -8.27
N ASP A 132 15.79 6.91 -8.84
CA ASP A 132 15.64 6.65 -10.26
C ASP A 132 14.15 6.43 -10.58
N ARG A 133 13.50 5.58 -9.78
CA ARG A 133 12.06 5.34 -9.77
C ARG A 133 11.56 5.19 -8.33
N ALA A 134 10.45 5.81 -7.99
CA ALA A 134 9.90 5.65 -6.64
C ALA A 134 9.36 4.23 -6.41
N VAL A 135 8.55 3.72 -7.33
CA VAL A 135 8.02 2.35 -7.30
C VAL A 135 8.26 1.71 -8.66
N ARG A 136 8.81 0.50 -8.66
CA ARG A 136 9.00 -0.28 -9.89
C ARG A 136 8.52 -1.71 -9.70
N ALA A 137 7.56 -2.13 -10.53
CA ALA A 137 7.16 -3.52 -10.68
C ALA A 137 7.73 -4.07 -11.97
N GLU A 138 8.44 -5.20 -11.91
CA GLU A 138 9.10 -5.78 -13.07
C GLU A 138 8.95 -7.30 -13.14
N GLY A 139 9.01 -7.81 -14.36
CA GLY A 139 8.90 -9.25 -14.61
C GLY A 139 7.45 -9.72 -14.64
N LYS A 140 7.17 -10.86 -14.02
CA LYS A 140 5.82 -11.43 -13.93
C LYS A 140 5.17 -10.98 -12.63
N PHE A 141 4.30 -10.00 -12.69
CA PHE A 141 3.57 -9.51 -11.53
C PHE A 141 2.06 -9.56 -11.76
N PHE A 142 1.30 -9.66 -10.67
CA PHE A 142 -0.16 -9.64 -10.73
C PHE A 142 -0.77 -9.00 -9.49
N GLY A 143 -1.81 -8.19 -9.68
CA GLY A 143 -2.55 -7.59 -8.56
C GLY A 143 -1.74 -6.59 -7.75
N ILE A 144 -0.88 -5.79 -8.41
CA ILE A 144 -0.13 -4.72 -7.74
C ILE A 144 -1.04 -3.50 -7.59
N VAL A 145 -1.04 -2.90 -6.41
CA VAL A 145 -1.77 -1.66 -6.11
C VAL A 145 -0.81 -0.65 -5.52
N VAL A 146 -0.75 0.54 -6.14
CA VAL A 146 -0.04 1.72 -5.63
C VAL A 146 -1.09 2.79 -5.34
N ASP A 147 -1.27 3.15 -4.09
CA ASP A 147 -2.37 3.97 -3.62
C ASP A 147 -1.88 5.08 -2.67
N ASN A 148 -2.30 6.32 -2.92
CA ASN A 148 -1.95 7.46 -2.07
C ASN A 148 -0.43 7.61 -1.84
N ILE A 149 0.33 7.60 -2.94
CA ILE A 149 1.77 7.81 -2.94
C ILE A 149 2.09 9.17 -3.55
N HIS A 150 2.99 9.91 -2.90
CA HIS A 150 3.59 11.11 -3.44
C HIS A 150 5.05 10.84 -3.82
N SER A 151 5.36 10.86 -5.11
CA SER A 151 6.70 10.71 -5.66
C SER A 151 7.19 12.06 -6.17
N GLN A 152 8.40 12.45 -5.77
CA GLN A 152 9.00 13.71 -6.21
C GLN A 152 10.49 13.59 -6.49
N TYR A 153 11.01 14.41 -7.39
CA TYR A 153 12.43 14.46 -7.76
C TYR A 153 13.00 13.10 -8.20
N CYS A 154 12.18 12.30 -8.87
CA CYS A 154 12.68 11.08 -9.49
C CYS A 154 13.43 11.41 -10.79
N HIS A 155 14.35 10.50 -11.22
CA HIS A 155 15.18 10.79 -12.39
C HIS A 155 14.57 10.25 -13.68
N ARG A 156 13.93 9.07 -13.64
CA ARG A 156 13.35 8.44 -14.83
C ARG A 156 11.86 8.22 -14.75
N ALA A 157 11.36 7.76 -13.60
CA ALA A 157 9.90 7.62 -13.45
C ALA A 157 9.47 7.77 -11.99
N GLY A 158 8.25 8.26 -11.79
CA GLY A 158 7.60 8.16 -10.49
C GLY A 158 7.20 6.71 -10.21
N ILE A 159 6.38 6.14 -11.07
CA ILE A 159 5.88 4.76 -10.94
C ILE A 159 6.08 4.03 -12.26
N GLU A 160 6.71 2.87 -12.24
CA GLU A 160 6.94 2.05 -13.42
C GLU A 160 6.39 0.64 -13.22
N ALA A 161 5.62 0.16 -14.18
CA ALA A 161 5.23 -1.23 -14.34
C ALA A 161 5.81 -1.75 -15.66
N ASN A 162 6.72 -2.70 -15.59
CA ASN A 162 7.40 -3.29 -16.74
C ASN A 162 7.22 -4.81 -16.77
N GLY A 163 6.14 -5.24 -17.40
CA GLY A 163 5.81 -6.64 -17.55
C GLY A 163 6.66 -7.35 -18.58
N VAL A 164 6.64 -8.68 -18.55
CA VAL A 164 7.28 -9.52 -19.59
C VAL A 164 6.37 -9.57 -20.80
N GLY A 165 6.89 -9.20 -21.97
CA GLY A 165 6.14 -9.26 -23.24
C GLY A 165 5.55 -10.63 -23.52
N GLY A 166 4.35 -10.64 -24.11
CA GLY A 166 3.65 -11.88 -24.51
C GLY A 166 2.82 -12.55 -23.40
N ASN A 167 2.80 -12.02 -22.20
CA ASN A 167 1.94 -12.52 -21.13
C ASN A 167 0.94 -11.44 -20.69
N PRO A 168 -0.36 -11.56 -21.01
CA PRO A 168 -1.36 -10.51 -20.75
C PRO A 168 -1.84 -10.45 -19.29
N ILE A 169 -1.22 -11.18 -18.37
CA ILE A 169 -1.76 -11.38 -17.01
C ILE A 169 -1.19 -10.37 -16.00
N GLN A 170 -0.17 -9.60 -16.37
CA GLN A 170 0.40 -8.60 -15.44
C GLN A 170 -0.60 -7.46 -15.21
N THR A 171 -0.97 -7.24 -13.97
CA THR A 171 -1.94 -6.21 -13.61
C THR A 171 -1.43 -5.26 -12.54
N ILE A 172 -1.65 -3.96 -12.78
CA ILE A 172 -1.35 -2.91 -11.81
C ILE A 172 -2.49 -1.89 -11.74
N THR A 173 -2.75 -1.41 -10.54
CA THR A 173 -3.61 -0.26 -10.27
C THR A 173 -2.80 0.84 -9.61
N VAL A 174 -2.80 2.03 -10.21
CA VAL A 174 -2.20 3.25 -9.65
C VAL A 174 -3.33 4.24 -9.41
N ARG A 175 -3.52 4.67 -8.17
CA ARG A 175 -4.61 5.58 -7.86
C ARG A 175 -4.28 6.56 -6.74
N ASN A 176 -4.92 7.73 -6.77
CA ASN A 176 -4.76 8.77 -5.75
C ASN A 176 -3.30 9.19 -5.55
N CYS A 177 -2.47 9.05 -6.57
CA CYS A 177 -1.04 9.32 -6.49
C CYS A 177 -0.70 10.71 -7.03
N VAL A 178 0.35 11.29 -6.48
CA VAL A 178 0.96 12.52 -7.00
C VAL A 178 2.37 12.18 -7.46
N VAL A 179 2.67 12.44 -8.74
CA VAL A 179 4.02 12.37 -9.26
C VAL A 179 4.43 13.79 -9.66
N ASP A 180 5.40 14.31 -8.95
CA ASP A 180 5.83 15.70 -9.07
C ASP A 180 7.32 15.74 -9.37
N LYS A 181 7.68 16.44 -10.45
CA LYS A 181 9.05 16.64 -10.90
C LYS A 181 9.84 15.34 -11.12
N VAL A 182 9.68 14.76 -12.27
CA VAL A 182 10.60 13.74 -12.81
C VAL A 182 11.60 14.45 -13.70
N ASP A 183 12.88 14.45 -13.31
CA ASP A 183 13.92 15.27 -13.91
C ASP A 183 15.15 14.42 -14.28
N ALA A 184 15.26 14.11 -15.57
CA ALA A 184 16.36 13.34 -16.12
C ALA A 184 17.58 14.19 -16.56
N THR A 185 17.59 15.51 -16.33
CA THR A 185 18.67 16.40 -16.83
C THR A 185 20.05 16.07 -16.27
N GLY A 186 20.13 15.40 -15.14
CA GLY A 186 21.39 14.89 -14.56
C GLY A 186 21.85 13.54 -15.11
N GLU A 187 21.03 12.88 -15.94
CA GLU A 187 21.36 11.62 -16.58
C GLU A 187 22.21 11.81 -17.84
N SER A 188 22.67 10.71 -18.44
CA SER A 188 23.30 10.73 -19.76
C SER A 188 22.35 11.30 -20.81
N ALA A 189 22.91 11.79 -21.92
CA ALA A 189 22.11 12.40 -22.98
C ALA A 189 20.99 11.45 -23.49
N ASN A 190 19.82 12.04 -23.79
CA ASN A 190 18.66 11.37 -24.40
C ASN A 190 17.96 10.33 -23.50
N VAL A 191 17.91 10.57 -22.21
CA VAL A 191 17.14 9.75 -21.27
C VAL A 191 15.71 10.30 -21.17
N SER A 192 14.74 9.40 -21.30
CA SER A 192 13.33 9.75 -21.11
C SER A 192 13.01 9.95 -19.63
N ALA A 193 12.13 10.88 -19.35
CA ALA A 193 11.51 11.09 -18.06
C ALA A 193 10.00 10.90 -18.21
N ASP A 194 9.43 10.05 -17.41
CA ASP A 194 7.98 9.80 -17.44
C ASP A 194 7.42 9.79 -16.01
N GLY A 195 6.21 10.30 -15.85
CA GLY A 195 5.56 10.27 -14.54
C GLY A 195 5.15 8.86 -14.14
N ILE A 196 4.29 8.25 -14.94
CA ILE A 196 3.82 6.86 -14.77
C ILE A 196 4.10 6.10 -16.07
N VAL A 197 4.80 4.99 -15.97
CA VAL A 197 5.20 4.13 -17.10
C VAL A 197 4.50 2.77 -17.00
N LEU A 198 3.81 2.39 -18.06
CA LEU A 198 3.09 1.13 -18.17
C LEU A 198 3.57 0.39 -19.41
N LEU A 199 4.29 -0.70 -19.23
CA LEU A 199 4.87 -1.50 -20.30
C LEU A 199 4.41 -2.96 -20.18
N ASN A 200 3.89 -3.53 -21.28
CA ASN A 200 3.50 -4.94 -21.35
C ASN A 200 2.57 -5.39 -20.20
N CYS A 201 1.58 -4.60 -19.83
CA CYS A 201 0.67 -4.92 -18.72
C CYS A 201 -0.77 -4.50 -19.02
N THR A 202 -1.67 -4.91 -18.16
CA THR A 202 -3.02 -4.37 -18.01
C THR A 202 -3.01 -3.44 -16.81
N ALA A 203 -3.51 -2.22 -16.96
CA ALA A 203 -3.40 -1.23 -15.89
C ALA A 203 -4.68 -0.43 -15.69
N MET A 204 -4.83 0.11 -14.50
CA MET A 204 -5.76 1.21 -14.22
C MET A 204 -4.97 2.35 -13.59
N VAL A 205 -5.07 3.56 -14.15
CA VAL A 205 -4.55 4.79 -13.56
C VAL A 205 -5.73 5.73 -13.34
N ASP A 206 -5.99 6.05 -12.10
CA ASP A 206 -7.18 6.79 -11.71
C ASP A 206 -6.89 7.85 -10.65
N ASN A 207 -7.46 9.04 -10.82
CA ASN A 207 -7.36 10.13 -9.85
C ASN A 207 -5.92 10.47 -9.43
N CYS A 208 -5.01 10.55 -10.41
CA CYS A 208 -3.61 10.90 -10.20
C CYS A 208 -3.31 12.32 -10.69
N VAL A 209 -2.35 12.97 -10.05
CA VAL A 209 -1.75 14.22 -10.50
C VAL A 209 -0.33 13.94 -10.93
N VAL A 210 0.00 14.24 -12.19
CA VAL A 210 1.34 14.03 -12.75
C VAL A 210 1.80 15.32 -13.41
N ARG A 211 2.96 15.85 -13.00
CA ARG A 211 3.43 17.15 -13.47
C ARG A 211 4.95 17.31 -13.43
N ASP A 212 5.43 18.34 -14.12
CA ASP A 212 6.84 18.76 -14.16
C ASP A 212 7.77 17.64 -14.66
N ILE A 213 7.55 17.19 -15.87
CA ILE A 213 8.32 16.12 -16.50
C ILE A 213 9.39 16.71 -17.41
N ILE A 214 10.66 16.49 -17.08
CA ILE A 214 11.81 17.09 -17.73
C ILE A 214 12.77 15.99 -18.24
N PRO A 215 12.69 15.60 -19.53
CA PRO A 215 13.62 14.63 -20.11
C PRO A 215 15.02 15.22 -20.33
N ALA A 216 16.03 14.37 -20.46
CA ALA A 216 17.40 14.78 -20.82
C ALA A 216 17.56 14.86 -22.33
N GLY A 217 18.10 15.96 -22.81
CA GLY A 217 18.45 16.17 -24.22
C GLY A 217 17.26 15.99 -25.16
N SER A 218 17.35 15.05 -26.10
CA SER A 218 16.25 14.67 -27.01
C SER A 218 15.40 13.49 -26.50
N GLY A 219 15.52 13.14 -25.23
CA GLY A 219 14.67 12.14 -24.59
C GLY A 219 13.19 12.50 -24.67
N LEU A 220 12.34 11.52 -24.64
CA LEU A 220 10.89 11.73 -24.57
C LEU A 220 10.47 11.96 -23.11
N GLY A 221 9.41 12.75 -22.92
CA GLY A 221 8.86 13.00 -21.59
C GLY A 221 7.34 12.95 -21.63
N SER A 222 6.74 12.16 -20.76
CA SER A 222 5.28 12.05 -20.68
C SER A 222 4.80 12.02 -19.24
N CYS A 223 3.64 12.64 -18.96
CA CYS A 223 3.02 12.43 -17.67
C CYS A 223 2.65 10.96 -17.49
N ILE A 224 1.99 10.35 -18.47
CA ILE A 224 1.68 8.91 -18.47
C ILE A 224 2.14 8.33 -19.81
N ASN A 225 2.94 7.27 -19.77
CA ASN A 225 3.42 6.54 -20.94
C ASN A 225 2.90 5.10 -20.93
N VAL A 226 2.20 4.72 -22.00
CA VAL A 226 1.58 3.41 -22.15
C VAL A 226 2.16 2.71 -23.38
N ALA A 227 2.83 1.58 -23.21
CA ALA A 227 3.40 0.86 -24.35
C ALA A 227 3.13 -0.64 -24.26
N THR A 228 2.66 -1.20 -25.38
CA THR A 228 2.35 -2.63 -25.51
C THR A 228 1.38 -3.14 -24.43
N CYS A 229 0.48 -2.28 -23.96
CA CYS A 229 -0.51 -2.60 -22.94
C CYS A 229 -1.87 -2.92 -23.57
N THR A 230 -2.63 -3.79 -22.91
CA THR A 230 -3.99 -4.14 -23.33
C THR A 230 -4.96 -3.98 -22.17
N ASN A 231 -6.23 -3.64 -22.48
CA ASN A 231 -7.28 -3.47 -21.47
C ASN A 231 -6.91 -2.49 -20.34
N THR A 232 -6.19 -1.44 -20.69
CA THR A 232 -5.75 -0.42 -19.74
C THR A 232 -6.77 0.73 -19.70
N PHE A 233 -6.98 1.29 -18.50
CA PHE A 233 -7.91 2.40 -18.27
C PHE A 233 -7.16 3.56 -17.60
N ILE A 234 -7.25 4.76 -18.21
CA ILE A 234 -6.62 5.99 -17.73
C ILE A 234 -7.72 7.03 -17.53
N ASN A 235 -8.11 7.25 -16.27
CA ASN A 235 -9.28 8.07 -15.98
C ASN A 235 -9.01 9.13 -14.89
N ASN A 236 -9.70 10.26 -14.99
CA ASN A 236 -9.75 11.28 -13.93
C ASN A 236 -8.37 11.82 -13.51
N ASN A 237 -7.41 11.91 -14.42
CA ASN A 237 -6.06 12.36 -14.09
C ASN A 237 -5.84 13.82 -14.47
N PHE A 238 -5.03 14.53 -13.68
CA PHE A 238 -4.52 15.85 -14.02
C PHE A 238 -3.06 15.74 -14.45
N LEU A 239 -2.79 16.07 -15.73
CA LEU A 239 -1.49 15.92 -16.39
C LEU A 239 -0.98 17.29 -16.80
N SER A 240 0.18 17.72 -16.32
CA SER A 240 0.65 19.06 -16.65
C SER A 240 2.16 19.18 -16.77
N GLN A 241 2.58 20.25 -17.47
CA GLN A 241 3.99 20.66 -17.57
C GLN A 241 4.90 19.50 -18.01
N ALA A 242 4.58 18.92 -19.16
CA ALA A 242 5.35 17.83 -19.78
C ALA A 242 5.42 18.02 -21.28
N PRO A 243 6.41 17.44 -21.97
CA PRO A 243 6.39 17.37 -23.44
C PRO A 243 5.11 16.71 -23.95
N VAL A 244 4.68 15.61 -23.32
CA VAL A 244 3.43 14.91 -23.66
C VAL A 244 2.62 14.65 -22.39
N GLY A 245 1.31 14.91 -22.43
CA GLY A 245 0.42 14.57 -21.31
C GLY A 245 0.22 13.06 -21.21
N LEU A 246 -0.53 12.48 -22.12
CA LEU A 246 -0.71 11.04 -22.24
C LEU A 246 -0.08 10.57 -23.54
N ASN A 247 0.91 9.70 -23.44
CA ASN A 247 1.61 9.10 -24.57
C ASN A 247 1.30 7.62 -24.70
N SER A 248 1.19 7.14 -25.92
CA SER A 248 1.20 5.71 -26.16
C SER A 248 2.10 5.32 -27.33
N SER A 249 2.77 4.21 -27.18
CA SER A 249 3.66 3.66 -28.18
C SER A 249 3.59 2.13 -28.21
N GLY A 250 4.22 1.53 -29.22
CA GLY A 250 4.29 0.09 -29.38
C GLY A 250 3.11 -0.52 -30.12
N THR A 251 3.39 -1.66 -30.76
CA THR A 251 2.39 -2.43 -31.52
C THR A 251 1.43 -3.17 -30.57
N GLY A 252 0.13 -3.14 -30.88
CA GLY A 252 -0.88 -3.85 -30.11
C GLY A 252 -1.35 -3.15 -28.83
N THR A 253 -0.86 -1.92 -28.56
CA THR A 253 -1.38 -1.12 -27.45
C THR A 253 -2.87 -0.84 -27.66
N ARG A 254 -3.68 -1.18 -26.65
CA ARG A 254 -5.12 -0.91 -26.61
C ARG A 254 -5.50 -0.46 -25.21
N PHE A 255 -5.99 0.77 -25.10
CA PHE A 255 -6.41 1.32 -23.82
C PHE A 255 -7.57 2.30 -24.02
N TYR A 256 -8.24 2.60 -22.91
CA TYR A 256 -9.34 3.54 -22.85
C TYR A 256 -8.96 4.69 -21.92
N PHE A 257 -9.29 5.91 -22.30
CA PHE A 257 -9.03 7.09 -21.49
C PHE A 257 -10.22 8.03 -21.51
N ARG A 258 -10.51 8.63 -20.35
CA ARG A 258 -11.61 9.58 -20.19
C ARG A 258 -11.38 10.51 -19.01
N ASP A 259 -12.03 11.65 -19.03
CA ASP A 259 -12.07 12.61 -17.92
C ASP A 259 -10.66 13.02 -17.44
N ASN A 260 -9.67 13.03 -18.35
CA ASN A 260 -8.33 13.51 -18.05
C ASN A 260 -8.20 14.98 -18.44
N LEU A 261 -7.63 15.76 -17.55
CA LEU A 261 -7.34 17.18 -17.80
C LEU A 261 -5.86 17.38 -18.05
N THR A 262 -5.50 18.07 -19.14
CA THR A 262 -4.12 18.44 -19.42
C THR A 262 -3.92 19.95 -19.33
N SER A 263 -2.75 20.39 -18.88
CA SER A 263 -2.41 21.81 -18.81
C SER A 263 -0.91 22.03 -19.01
N GLY A 264 -0.53 22.89 -19.94
CA GLY A 264 0.88 23.20 -20.20
C GLY A 264 1.69 22.02 -20.76
N CYS A 265 1.03 21.03 -21.36
CA CYS A 265 1.68 19.96 -22.10
C CYS A 265 1.92 20.40 -23.56
N GLY A 266 3.11 20.07 -24.10
CA GLY A 266 3.42 20.36 -25.51
C GLY A 266 2.48 19.62 -26.46
N THR A 267 2.20 18.36 -26.16
CA THR A 267 1.17 17.54 -26.82
C THR A 267 0.26 16.96 -25.75
N PRO A 268 -1.00 17.37 -25.63
CA PRO A 268 -1.90 16.84 -24.61
C PRO A 268 -2.07 15.32 -24.65
N PHE A 269 -2.39 14.79 -25.84
CA PHE A 269 -2.65 13.37 -26.06
C PHE A 269 -1.97 12.89 -27.35
N SER A 270 -1.03 11.95 -27.22
CA SER A 270 -0.38 11.22 -28.32
C SER A 270 -0.73 9.74 -28.17
N THR A 271 -1.93 9.37 -28.64
CA THR A 271 -2.60 8.14 -28.22
C THR A 271 -2.83 7.16 -29.37
N ALA A 272 -1.75 6.67 -30.00
CA ALA A 272 -1.87 5.58 -30.96
C ALA A 272 -2.44 4.31 -30.30
N GLY A 273 -3.58 3.80 -30.80
CA GLY A 273 -4.27 2.64 -30.21
C GLY A 273 -5.13 2.94 -28.97
N GLY A 274 -5.19 4.18 -28.51
CA GLY A 274 -6.10 4.61 -27.47
C GLY A 274 -7.50 4.92 -27.98
N VAL A 275 -8.50 4.64 -27.17
CA VAL A 275 -9.91 4.96 -27.43
C VAL A 275 -10.34 6.03 -26.44
N ASP A 276 -10.58 7.23 -26.97
CA ASP A 276 -11.15 8.33 -26.19
C ASP A 276 -12.62 8.05 -25.85
N ARG A 277 -12.95 8.07 -24.58
CA ARG A 277 -14.32 7.88 -24.06
C ARG A 277 -14.99 9.19 -23.65
N GLY A 278 -14.36 10.31 -23.93
CA GLY A 278 -14.85 11.66 -23.68
C GLY A 278 -14.37 12.28 -22.37
N GLY A 279 -14.70 13.57 -22.18
CA GLY A 279 -14.30 14.33 -20.99
C GLY A 279 -12.81 14.67 -20.89
N ASN A 280 -12.02 14.48 -21.95
CA ASN A 280 -10.60 14.81 -21.97
C ASN A 280 -10.39 16.24 -22.49
N PHE A 281 -9.58 17.06 -21.78
CA PHE A 281 -9.33 18.47 -22.06
C PHE A 281 -7.86 18.84 -21.93
#